data_0cd2b4bcefa94a7f689f19acbf89dad2
#
_entry.id   0cd2b4bcefa94a7f689f19acbf89dad2
#
_cell.length_a   1.000
_cell.length_b   1.000
_cell.length_c   1.000
_cell.angle_alpha   90.00
_cell.angle_beta   90.00
_cell.angle_gamma   90.00
#
_symmetry.space_group_name_H-M   'P 1'
#
loop_
_entity.id
_entity.type
_entity.pdbx_description
1 polymer ?
#
loop_
_entity_poly.entity_id
_entity_poly.type
_entity_poly.pdbx_seq_one_letter_code
_entity_poly.pdbx_strand_id
1 'polypeptide(L)'
;MRAFVAGSLTLLPLCPMAPTVAEDQLKKKLEFQYSSGEIQIPIPTADEPKVERFDAESVRAAARYLDEGAIAWTREKGCVACHTTGAYLLARPMLTQQLGKPNEEVLAEFIRTIPEEVPATREESGVTYAPLVERAVWRTAALVQWDKHVTGKVSEHTDRALRNLLMQQSSHGGFYARGEVEIPYVTTDFELTLHAVRALVDAPGWLATLTDPELLARIDRLKTFLRESEPRNDYERVLRIELATLLPELVTPDVRAASIDLLWSKQRPDGGWSTRSFSDTENWRTPMSDTVVNLIRSLPDAADPESDAYMTAFAITLLRQSGVPADDERIRRGIAWLKREQRASGRWWMHSLYRGNYHFTTYIATAKAMQALAMCDELPTL
;
A
#
# COMPACT_ATOMS: atom_id res chain seq x y z
N MET A 1 66.22 -47.04 -8.99
CA MET A 1 65.68 -47.19 -7.63
C MET A 1 65.46 -45.79 -7.08
N ARG A 2 64.23 -45.30 -7.05
CA ARG A 2 63.79 -44.04 -6.40
C ARG A 2 62.69 -44.42 -5.40
N ALA A 3 62.96 -44.21 -4.12
CA ALA A 3 62.03 -44.48 -3.04
C ALA A 3 60.90 -43.42 -2.97
N PHE A 4 59.67 -43.92 -2.93
CA PHE A 4 58.49 -43.08 -2.64
C PHE A 4 58.33 -42.99 -1.12
N VAL A 5 58.32 -41.76 -0.61
CA VAL A 5 57.94 -41.46 0.77
C VAL A 5 56.44 -41.14 0.79
N ALA A 6 55.67 -42.01 1.44
CA ALA A 6 54.25 -41.77 1.68
C ALA A 6 54.09 -40.83 2.87
N GLY A 7 53.64 -39.62 2.61
CA GLY A 7 53.25 -38.68 3.66
C GLY A 7 51.78 -38.90 4.07
N SER A 8 51.59 -39.31 5.33
CA SER A 8 50.26 -39.41 5.94
C SER A 8 49.67 -38.00 6.18
N LEU A 9 48.60 -37.66 5.46
CA LEU A 9 47.77 -36.48 5.77
C LEU A 9 46.88 -36.83 6.99
N THR A 10 47.18 -36.25 8.13
CA THR A 10 46.30 -36.25 9.30
C THR A 10 45.20 -35.22 9.08
N LEU A 11 43.97 -35.69 8.86
CA LEU A 11 42.76 -34.88 8.87
C LEU A 11 42.49 -34.39 10.29
N LEU A 12 42.70 -33.12 10.54
CA LEU A 12 42.23 -32.44 11.76
C LEU A 12 40.69 -32.36 11.72
N PRO A 13 39.98 -32.66 12.82
CA PRO A 13 38.52 -32.51 12.85
C PRO A 13 38.16 -31.03 12.78
N LEU A 14 37.34 -30.68 11.79
CA LEU A 14 36.69 -29.38 11.71
C LEU A 14 35.76 -29.23 12.92
N CYS A 15 36.15 -28.45 13.91
CA CYS A 15 35.24 -27.96 14.95
C CYS A 15 34.11 -27.16 14.27
N PRO A 16 32.84 -27.41 14.63
CA PRO A 16 31.76 -26.56 14.16
C PRO A 16 31.98 -25.14 14.71
N MET A 17 32.24 -24.19 13.82
CA MET A 17 32.31 -22.78 14.19
C MET A 17 30.96 -22.38 14.75
N ALA A 18 30.95 -21.76 15.92
CA ALA A 18 29.76 -21.13 16.46
C ALA A 18 29.22 -20.07 15.44
N PRO A 19 27.89 -19.95 15.27
CA PRO A 19 27.34 -19.00 14.34
C PRO A 19 27.83 -17.59 14.67
N THR A 20 28.20 -16.85 13.65
CA THR A 20 28.67 -15.47 13.83
C THR A 20 27.51 -14.58 14.26
N VAL A 21 27.78 -13.48 14.98
CA VAL A 21 26.78 -12.49 15.40
C VAL A 21 25.95 -11.98 14.21
N ALA A 22 26.53 -11.96 13.00
CA ALA A 22 25.84 -11.62 11.75
C ALA A 22 24.82 -12.69 11.32
N GLU A 23 25.12 -14.00 11.50
CA GLU A 23 24.20 -15.11 11.20
C GLU A 23 23.03 -15.16 12.20
N ASP A 24 23.28 -14.88 13.48
CA ASP A 24 22.22 -14.77 14.49
C ASP A 24 21.32 -13.55 14.26
N GLN A 25 21.90 -12.43 13.82
CA GLN A 25 21.12 -11.26 13.42
C GLN A 25 20.32 -11.49 12.12
N LEU A 26 20.87 -12.27 11.18
CA LEU A 26 20.16 -12.64 9.95
C LEU A 26 19.00 -13.60 10.25
N LYS A 27 19.20 -14.59 11.13
CA LYS A 27 18.12 -15.48 11.59
C LYS A 27 17.04 -14.74 12.36
N LYS A 28 17.39 -13.81 13.27
CA LYS A 28 16.41 -12.95 13.95
C LYS A 28 15.61 -12.06 12.99
N LYS A 29 16.22 -11.58 11.88
CA LYS A 29 15.51 -10.84 10.83
C LYS A 29 14.51 -11.69 10.04
N LEU A 30 14.66 -13.01 10.03
CA LEU A 30 13.76 -13.95 9.36
C LEU A 30 12.57 -14.39 10.24
N GLU A 31 12.61 -14.13 11.55
CA GLU A 31 11.54 -14.51 12.47
C GLU A 31 10.44 -13.46 12.62
N PHE A 32 10.79 -12.18 12.40
CA PHE A 32 9.87 -11.07 12.60
C PHE A 32 9.56 -10.32 11.30
N GLN A 33 8.30 -9.99 11.12
CA GLN A 33 7.85 -9.04 10.10
C GLN A 33 8.38 -7.64 10.42
N TYR A 34 8.26 -7.26 11.69
CA TYR A 34 8.73 -6.00 12.25
C TYR A 34 9.38 -6.25 13.59
N SER A 35 10.52 -5.59 13.86
CA SER A 35 11.15 -5.63 15.16
C SER A 35 11.92 -4.35 15.44
N SER A 36 11.76 -3.79 16.66
CA SER A 36 12.56 -2.69 17.18
C SER A 36 12.40 -2.60 18.70
N GLY A 37 13.49 -2.74 19.43
CA GLY A 37 13.44 -2.81 20.88
C GLY A 37 12.54 -3.93 21.38
N GLU A 38 11.51 -3.61 22.15
CA GLU A 38 10.54 -4.60 22.68
C GLU A 38 9.48 -5.01 21.64
N ILE A 39 9.36 -4.29 20.53
CA ILE A 39 8.40 -4.62 19.49
C ILE A 39 8.94 -5.79 18.69
N GLN A 40 8.21 -6.91 18.69
CA GLN A 40 8.53 -8.13 17.96
C GLN A 40 7.25 -8.70 17.35
N ILE A 41 7.00 -8.39 16.08
CA ILE A 41 5.81 -8.83 15.34
C ILE A 41 6.21 -9.98 14.42
N PRO A 42 5.74 -11.21 14.65
CA PRO A 42 6.09 -12.36 13.83
C PRO A 42 5.59 -12.21 12.40
N ILE A 43 6.24 -12.89 11.46
CA ILE A 43 5.80 -12.97 10.06
C ILE A 43 4.39 -13.59 10.02
N PRO A 44 3.42 -12.98 9.30
CA PRO A 44 2.07 -13.51 9.19
C PRO A 44 2.06 -14.82 8.37
N THR A 45 1.24 -15.77 8.80
CA THR A 45 1.04 -17.04 8.10
C THR A 45 -0.43 -17.29 7.76
N ALA A 46 -0.68 -18.16 6.77
CA ALA A 46 -2.03 -18.48 6.31
C ALA A 46 -2.85 -19.25 7.35
N ASP A 47 -2.19 -20.04 8.17
CA ASP A 47 -2.77 -20.92 9.19
C ASP A 47 -2.98 -20.26 10.55
N GLU A 48 -2.65 -18.95 10.67
CA GLU A 48 -2.94 -18.20 11.88
C GLU A 48 -4.44 -18.23 12.20
N PRO A 49 -4.85 -18.52 13.46
CA PRO A 49 -6.26 -18.63 13.84
C PRO A 49 -7.05 -17.37 13.51
N LYS A 50 -8.25 -17.52 12.97
CA LYS A 50 -9.20 -16.42 12.81
C LYS A 50 -9.81 -16.04 14.16
N VAL A 51 -10.28 -14.78 14.27
CA VAL A 51 -11.05 -14.36 15.45
C VAL A 51 -12.35 -15.18 15.54
N GLU A 52 -12.73 -15.56 16.75
CA GLU A 52 -14.02 -16.20 16.99
C GLU A 52 -15.17 -15.18 16.81
N ARG A 53 -14.92 -13.95 17.21
CA ARG A 53 -15.86 -12.86 17.12
C ARG A 53 -15.13 -11.55 16.81
N PHE A 54 -15.68 -10.78 15.88
CA PHE A 54 -15.22 -9.41 15.60
C PHE A 54 -15.84 -8.45 16.64
N ASP A 55 -15.02 -7.91 17.52
CA ASP A 55 -15.42 -7.05 18.63
C ASP A 55 -14.38 -5.94 18.92
N ALA A 56 -14.55 -5.25 20.03
CA ALA A 56 -13.62 -4.17 20.43
C ALA A 56 -12.17 -4.67 20.61
N GLU A 57 -11.96 -5.89 21.10
CA GLU A 57 -10.60 -6.45 21.25
C GLU A 57 -9.96 -6.75 19.87
N SER A 58 -10.73 -7.26 18.92
CA SER A 58 -10.32 -7.45 17.54
C SER A 58 -9.82 -6.13 16.92
N VAL A 59 -10.53 -5.02 17.15
CA VAL A 59 -10.16 -3.69 16.67
C VAL A 59 -8.90 -3.17 17.38
N ARG A 60 -8.78 -3.36 18.70
CA ARG A 60 -7.56 -2.99 19.45
C ARG A 60 -6.34 -3.78 18.97
N ALA A 61 -6.50 -5.07 18.70
CA ALA A 61 -5.42 -5.91 18.17
C ALA A 61 -4.94 -5.41 16.79
N ALA A 62 -5.88 -5.07 15.89
CA ALA A 62 -5.54 -4.49 14.59
C ALA A 62 -4.84 -3.13 14.72
N ALA A 63 -5.35 -2.25 15.59
CA ALA A 63 -4.75 -0.94 15.84
C ALA A 63 -3.33 -1.07 16.40
N ARG A 64 -3.13 -1.94 17.38
CA ARG A 64 -1.80 -2.23 17.95
C ARG A 64 -0.83 -2.76 16.89
N TYR A 65 -1.26 -3.71 16.07
CA TYR A 65 -0.43 -4.22 14.97
C TYR A 65 0.00 -3.11 14.00
N LEU A 66 -0.91 -2.22 13.63
CA LEU A 66 -0.61 -1.09 12.74
C LEU A 66 0.32 -0.08 13.40
N ASP A 67 0.03 0.33 14.64
CA ASP A 67 0.83 1.31 15.39
C ASP A 67 2.26 0.77 15.64
N GLU A 68 2.41 -0.43 16.18
CA GLU A 68 3.70 -1.05 16.48
C GLU A 68 4.52 -1.35 15.22
N GLY A 69 3.87 -1.83 14.14
CA GLY A 69 4.55 -2.09 12.87
C GLY A 69 5.12 -0.82 12.23
N ALA A 70 4.37 0.29 12.27
CA ALA A 70 4.84 1.57 11.77
C ALA A 70 5.99 2.13 12.61
N ILE A 71 5.90 2.06 13.95
CA ILE A 71 6.96 2.48 14.88
C ILE A 71 8.23 1.67 14.65
N ALA A 72 8.12 0.34 14.61
CA ALA A 72 9.28 -0.53 14.42
C ALA A 72 9.97 -0.27 13.08
N TRP A 73 9.19 -0.08 12.00
CA TRP A 73 9.76 0.27 10.69
C TRP A 73 10.46 1.63 10.71
N THR A 74 9.86 2.63 11.34
CA THR A 74 10.45 3.98 11.46
C THR A 74 11.80 3.91 12.18
N ARG A 75 11.87 3.23 13.31
CA ARG A 75 13.10 3.12 14.12
C ARG A 75 14.19 2.30 13.45
N GLU A 76 13.81 1.21 12.77
CA GLU A 76 14.77 0.30 12.13
C GLU A 76 15.25 0.79 10.76
N LYS A 77 14.38 1.43 9.98
CA LYS A 77 14.64 1.77 8.58
C LYS A 77 14.80 3.26 8.33
N GLY A 78 14.18 4.10 9.14
CA GLY A 78 14.19 5.56 8.97
C GLY A 78 13.80 5.96 7.54
N CYS A 79 12.74 5.35 6.99
CA CYS A 79 12.33 5.65 5.62
C CYS A 79 10.81 5.56 5.42
N VAL A 80 10.34 6.37 4.48
CA VAL A 80 8.98 6.29 3.94
C VAL A 80 8.84 5.01 3.12
N ALA A 81 7.93 4.14 3.52
CA ALA A 81 7.64 2.90 2.82
C ALA A 81 6.15 2.80 2.49
N CYS A 82 5.81 2.62 1.20
CA CYS A 82 4.43 2.47 0.76
C CYS A 82 3.68 1.32 1.47
N HIS A 83 4.39 0.24 1.78
CA HIS A 83 3.83 -0.98 2.36
C HIS A 83 3.70 -1.00 3.89
N THR A 84 4.26 -0.03 4.62
CA THR A 84 4.22 0.04 6.09
C THR A 84 3.83 1.44 6.55
N THR A 85 4.79 2.34 6.72
CA THR A 85 4.57 3.70 7.25
C THR A 85 3.66 4.54 6.36
N GLY A 86 3.74 4.39 5.03
CA GLY A 86 2.81 5.04 4.09
C GLY A 86 1.40 4.49 4.23
N ALA A 87 1.21 3.16 4.21
CA ALA A 87 -0.10 2.55 4.42
C ALA A 87 -0.71 2.94 5.78
N TYR A 88 0.13 3.03 6.83
CA TYR A 88 -0.27 3.51 8.15
C TYR A 88 -0.82 4.94 8.11
N LEU A 89 -0.05 5.90 7.61
CA LEU A 89 -0.46 7.30 7.59
C LEU A 89 -1.56 7.62 6.56
N LEU A 90 -1.81 6.73 5.59
CA LEU A 90 -2.96 6.85 4.70
C LEU A 90 -4.27 6.39 5.34
N ALA A 91 -4.24 5.44 6.27
CA ALA A 91 -5.43 4.87 6.87
C ALA A 91 -5.66 5.34 8.32
N ARG A 92 -4.62 5.36 9.15
CA ARG A 92 -4.72 5.58 10.60
C ARG A 92 -5.25 6.96 11.00
N PRO A 93 -4.90 8.07 10.31
CA PRO A 93 -5.42 9.40 10.66
C PRO A 93 -6.95 9.49 10.60
N MET A 94 -7.62 8.88 9.63
CA MET A 94 -9.08 8.90 9.56
C MET A 94 -9.77 8.15 10.73
N LEU A 95 -9.04 7.29 11.43
CA LEU A 95 -9.52 6.54 12.59
C LEU A 95 -9.28 7.28 13.93
N THR A 96 -8.88 8.56 13.89
CA THR A 96 -8.51 9.33 15.08
C THR A 96 -9.65 9.42 16.12
N GLN A 97 -10.89 9.49 15.67
CA GLN A 97 -12.04 9.56 16.57
C GLN A 97 -12.29 8.24 17.30
N GLN A 98 -12.00 7.09 16.66
CA GLN A 98 -12.20 5.77 17.22
C GLN A 98 -11.00 5.27 18.05
N LEU A 99 -9.78 5.56 17.56
CA LEU A 99 -8.54 4.95 18.06
C LEU A 99 -7.59 5.95 18.74
N GLY A 100 -7.98 7.22 18.84
CA GLY A 100 -7.08 8.29 19.25
C GLY A 100 -6.07 8.67 18.16
N LYS A 101 -5.23 9.65 18.46
CA LYS A 101 -4.26 10.23 17.53
C LYS A 101 -3.22 9.19 17.09
N PRO A 102 -2.84 9.16 15.79
CA PRO A 102 -1.75 8.29 15.32
C PRO A 102 -0.41 8.68 15.93
N ASN A 103 0.59 7.80 15.84
CA ASN A 103 1.91 8.03 16.42
C ASN A 103 2.67 9.16 15.71
N GLU A 104 3.11 10.16 16.46
CA GLU A 104 3.82 11.35 15.97
C GLU A 104 5.27 11.06 15.56
N GLU A 105 5.90 10.01 16.06
CA GLU A 105 7.25 9.60 15.65
C GLU A 105 7.27 9.21 14.18
N VAL A 106 6.22 8.51 13.71
CA VAL A 106 6.05 8.16 12.29
C VAL A 106 5.86 9.41 11.44
N LEU A 107 5.03 10.37 11.88
CA LEU A 107 4.86 11.65 11.19
C LEU A 107 6.16 12.43 11.10
N ALA A 108 6.92 12.52 12.19
CA ALA A 108 8.19 13.25 12.24
C ALA A 108 9.18 12.73 11.20
N GLU A 109 9.23 11.41 10.98
CA GLU A 109 10.06 10.82 9.94
C GLU A 109 9.63 11.25 8.53
N PHE A 110 8.32 11.34 8.27
CA PHE A 110 7.82 11.84 6.98
C PHE A 110 8.20 13.30 6.74
N ILE A 111 8.10 14.14 7.77
CA ILE A 111 8.51 15.55 7.72
C ILE A 111 10.03 15.66 7.48
N ARG A 112 10.83 14.90 8.22
CA ARG A 112 12.30 14.90 8.13
C ARG A 112 12.78 14.52 6.72
N THR A 113 12.05 13.67 6.03
CA THR A 113 12.41 13.18 4.69
C THR A 113 11.93 14.09 3.55
N ILE A 114 11.28 15.23 3.84
CA ILE A 114 10.96 16.22 2.80
C ILE A 114 12.28 16.85 2.31
N PRO A 115 12.63 16.75 1.02
CA PRO A 115 13.87 17.34 0.53
C PRO A 115 13.82 18.87 0.63
N GLU A 116 14.97 19.46 0.94
CA GLU A 116 15.13 20.91 0.96
C GLU A 116 15.03 21.49 -0.45
N GLU A 117 15.66 20.83 -1.42
CA GLU A 117 15.59 21.15 -2.84
C GLU A 117 14.73 20.12 -3.58
N VAL A 118 14.04 20.55 -4.62
CA VAL A 118 13.23 19.65 -5.47
C VAL A 118 14.19 18.69 -6.21
N PRO A 119 14.06 17.38 -6.04
CA PRO A 119 14.86 16.43 -6.79
C PRO A 119 14.60 16.54 -8.29
N ALA A 120 15.63 16.28 -9.11
CA ALA A 120 15.50 16.18 -10.54
C ALA A 120 14.45 15.14 -10.96
N THR A 121 13.70 15.42 -12.02
CA THR A 121 12.76 14.47 -12.61
C THR A 121 13.49 13.24 -13.18
N ARG A 122 12.73 12.21 -13.52
CA ARG A 122 13.28 11.01 -14.16
C ARG A 122 13.98 11.34 -15.47
N GLU A 123 13.37 12.20 -16.29
CA GLU A 123 13.89 12.62 -17.58
C GLU A 123 15.21 13.42 -17.43
N GLU A 124 15.27 14.31 -16.44
CA GLU A 124 16.46 15.11 -16.17
C GLU A 124 17.61 14.28 -15.59
N SER A 125 17.29 13.29 -14.75
CA SER A 125 18.31 12.44 -14.11
C SER A 125 18.80 11.31 -15.01
N GLY A 126 18.07 10.95 -16.06
CA GLY A 126 18.35 9.80 -16.92
C GLY A 126 18.21 8.44 -16.21
N VAL A 127 17.68 8.41 -15.00
CA VAL A 127 17.52 7.19 -14.19
C VAL A 127 16.25 6.47 -14.60
N THR A 128 16.36 5.22 -15.04
CA THR A 128 15.19 4.38 -15.42
C THR A 128 14.33 3.95 -14.22
N TYR A 129 14.86 4.08 -13.01
CA TYR A 129 14.22 3.73 -11.76
C TYR A 129 14.11 4.95 -10.86
N ALA A 130 12.90 5.44 -10.61
CA ALA A 130 12.66 6.67 -9.86
C ALA A 130 11.97 6.40 -8.50
N PRO A 131 12.62 5.73 -7.52
CA PRO A 131 12.04 5.50 -6.22
C PRO A 131 11.75 6.79 -5.45
N LEU A 132 12.37 7.89 -5.84
CA LEU A 132 12.20 9.19 -5.21
C LEU A 132 10.81 9.78 -5.47
N VAL A 133 10.29 9.65 -6.70
CA VAL A 133 8.97 10.16 -7.08
C VAL A 133 7.85 9.38 -6.36
N GLU A 134 7.92 8.05 -6.34
CA GLU A 134 6.98 7.24 -5.58
C GLU A 134 6.97 7.64 -4.09
N ARG A 135 8.14 7.81 -3.49
CA ARG A 135 8.26 8.26 -2.10
C ARG A 135 7.68 9.65 -1.89
N ALA A 136 7.85 10.56 -2.86
CA ALA A 136 7.28 11.90 -2.80
C ALA A 136 5.75 11.84 -2.79
N VAL A 137 5.14 11.03 -3.66
CA VAL A 137 3.69 10.82 -3.70
C VAL A 137 3.19 10.26 -2.36
N TRP A 138 3.77 9.16 -1.89
CA TRP A 138 3.35 8.52 -0.63
C TRP A 138 3.53 9.43 0.58
N ARG A 139 4.65 10.14 0.66
CA ARG A 139 4.93 11.10 1.74
C ARG A 139 3.90 12.22 1.74
N THR A 140 3.68 12.85 0.59
CA THR A 140 2.74 13.97 0.46
C THR A 140 1.31 13.53 0.80
N ALA A 141 0.87 12.39 0.27
CA ALA A 141 -0.45 11.85 0.59
C ALA A 141 -0.62 11.56 2.10
N ALA A 142 0.41 11.01 2.74
CA ALA A 142 0.40 10.74 4.18
C ALA A 142 0.30 12.02 5.03
N LEU A 143 1.09 13.05 4.71
CA LEU A 143 1.04 14.34 5.38
C LEU A 143 -0.33 15.01 5.23
N VAL A 144 -0.91 14.92 4.03
CA VAL A 144 -2.27 15.43 3.76
C VAL A 144 -3.32 14.70 4.59
N GLN A 145 -3.26 13.36 4.69
CA GLN A 145 -4.22 12.61 5.52
C GLN A 145 -4.10 12.99 7.00
N TRP A 146 -2.89 13.23 7.49
CA TRP A 146 -2.69 13.77 8.83
C TRP A 146 -3.36 15.14 8.99
N ASP A 147 -3.07 16.05 8.08
CA ASP A 147 -3.62 17.41 8.14
C ASP A 147 -5.15 17.42 8.00
N LYS A 148 -5.70 16.57 7.15
CA LYS A 148 -7.15 16.45 6.96
C LYS A 148 -7.88 15.93 8.21
N HIS A 149 -7.34 14.91 8.86
CA HIS A 149 -8.06 14.15 9.90
C HIS A 149 -7.61 14.44 11.33
N VAL A 150 -6.42 15.02 11.53
CA VAL A 150 -5.88 15.28 12.87
C VAL A 150 -5.80 16.77 13.19
N THR A 151 -5.31 17.60 12.25
CA THR A 151 -5.12 19.04 12.49
C THR A 151 -6.22 19.93 11.89
N GLY A 152 -6.90 19.46 10.85
CA GLY A 152 -7.95 20.20 10.14
C GLY A 152 -7.43 21.34 9.23
N LYS A 153 -6.12 21.48 9.05
CA LYS A 153 -5.49 22.54 8.26
C LYS A 153 -4.17 22.06 7.67
N VAL A 154 -3.81 22.60 6.49
CA VAL A 154 -2.53 22.32 5.85
C VAL A 154 -1.39 22.96 6.65
N SER A 155 -0.41 22.15 7.01
CA SER A 155 0.83 22.60 7.66
C SER A 155 1.83 23.14 6.62
N GLU A 156 2.84 23.92 7.06
CA GLU A 156 3.93 24.39 6.20
C GLU A 156 4.70 23.21 5.56
N HIS A 157 4.86 22.12 6.29
CA HIS A 157 5.51 20.91 5.79
C HIS A 157 4.71 20.26 4.67
N THR A 158 3.38 20.19 4.82
CA THR A 158 2.49 19.65 3.80
C THR A 158 2.41 20.54 2.56
N ASP A 159 2.33 21.88 2.73
CA ASP A 159 2.40 22.82 1.61
C ASP A 159 3.69 22.62 0.80
N ARG A 160 4.85 22.59 1.48
CA ARG A 160 6.14 22.33 0.82
C ARG A 160 6.16 20.98 0.10
N ALA A 161 5.62 19.93 0.71
CA ALA A 161 5.57 18.60 0.10
C ALA A 161 4.68 18.58 -1.16
N LEU A 162 3.54 19.26 -1.15
CA LEU A 162 2.63 19.39 -2.30
C LEU A 162 3.28 20.14 -3.46
N ARG A 163 3.95 21.26 -3.18
CA ARG A 163 4.68 22.04 -4.19
C ARG A 163 5.84 21.22 -4.78
N ASN A 164 6.66 20.60 -3.94
CA ASN A 164 7.76 19.74 -4.38
C ASN A 164 7.26 18.55 -5.20
N LEU A 165 6.12 17.97 -4.85
CA LEU A 165 5.50 16.88 -5.61
C LEU A 165 5.16 17.33 -7.03
N LEU A 166 4.45 18.45 -7.20
CA LEU A 166 4.10 18.97 -8.53
C LEU A 166 5.34 19.29 -9.37
N MET A 167 6.40 19.77 -8.77
CA MET A 167 7.66 20.05 -9.48
C MET A 167 8.38 18.79 -9.98
N GLN A 168 8.07 17.61 -9.42
CA GLN A 168 8.59 16.31 -9.87
C GLN A 168 7.72 15.63 -10.93
N GLN A 169 6.68 16.30 -11.41
CA GLN A 169 5.82 15.80 -12.49
C GLN A 169 6.63 15.54 -13.76
N SER A 170 6.41 14.39 -14.37
CA SER A 170 7.05 14.00 -15.62
C SER A 170 6.55 14.79 -16.82
N SER A 171 7.29 14.78 -17.94
CA SER A 171 6.93 15.45 -19.19
C SER A 171 5.59 14.97 -19.77
N HIS A 172 5.21 13.69 -19.54
CA HIS A 172 3.93 13.14 -19.97
C HIS A 172 2.73 13.58 -19.12
N GLY A 173 2.95 14.38 -18.07
CA GLY A 173 1.89 14.94 -17.24
C GLY A 173 1.50 14.14 -15.99
N GLY A 174 1.94 12.89 -15.89
CA GLY A 174 1.75 12.03 -14.73
C GLY A 174 3.01 11.88 -13.87
N PHE A 175 3.04 10.84 -13.04
CA PHE A 175 4.19 10.44 -12.23
C PHE A 175 4.61 9.02 -12.60
N TYR A 176 5.90 8.81 -12.85
CA TYR A 176 6.40 7.48 -13.19
C TYR A 176 6.38 6.55 -11.98
N ALA A 177 5.67 5.43 -12.12
CA ALA A 177 5.74 4.31 -11.22
C ALA A 177 7.02 3.48 -11.44
N ARG A 178 7.33 2.64 -10.45
CA ARG A 178 8.50 1.75 -10.48
C ARG A 178 8.44 0.70 -11.59
N GLY A 179 7.27 0.42 -12.12
CA GLY A 179 7.02 -0.58 -13.14
C GLY A 179 5.68 -1.27 -12.94
N GLU A 180 5.29 -2.07 -13.92
CA GLU A 180 4.03 -2.81 -13.90
C GLU A 180 4.12 -4.00 -12.95
N VAL A 181 3.37 -3.98 -11.87
CA VAL A 181 3.23 -5.08 -10.92
C VAL A 181 1.77 -5.18 -10.50
N GLU A 182 1.14 -6.31 -10.75
CA GLU A 182 -0.26 -6.58 -10.42
C GLU A 182 -0.42 -6.93 -8.94
N ILE A 183 -0.33 -5.94 -8.06
CA ILE A 183 -0.34 -6.14 -6.62
C ILE A 183 -1.07 -5.02 -5.89
N PRO A 184 -1.44 -5.21 -4.62
CA PRO A 184 -2.20 -4.25 -3.83
C PRO A 184 -1.41 -3.02 -3.35
N TYR A 185 -0.48 -2.50 -4.13
CA TYR A 185 0.16 -1.20 -3.99
C TYR A 185 0.64 -0.70 -5.34
N VAL A 186 1.21 0.50 -5.41
CA VAL A 186 1.51 1.21 -6.66
C VAL A 186 2.07 0.31 -7.76
N THR A 187 1.35 0.20 -8.84
CA THR A 187 1.67 -0.67 -9.96
C THR A 187 1.88 0.09 -11.26
N THR A 188 1.20 1.22 -11.45
CA THR A 188 1.14 1.94 -12.72
C THR A 188 1.30 3.44 -12.54
N ASP A 189 1.67 4.13 -13.61
CA ASP A 189 1.75 5.59 -13.64
C ASP A 189 0.39 6.23 -13.38
N PHE A 190 -0.69 5.59 -13.88
CA PHE A 190 -2.06 6.04 -13.65
C PHE A 190 -2.41 5.99 -12.16
N GLU A 191 -2.18 4.86 -11.49
CA GLU A 191 -2.48 4.70 -10.06
C GLU A 191 -1.64 5.66 -9.20
N LEU A 192 -0.34 5.78 -9.49
CA LEU A 192 0.54 6.70 -8.76
C LEU A 192 0.09 8.14 -8.92
N THR A 193 -0.31 8.53 -10.14
CA THR A 193 -0.83 9.87 -10.43
C THR A 193 -2.17 10.11 -9.72
N LEU A 194 -3.02 9.10 -9.64
CA LEU A 194 -4.28 9.21 -8.90
C LEU A 194 -4.05 9.41 -7.39
N HIS A 195 -3.04 8.76 -6.79
CA HIS A 195 -2.64 9.03 -5.42
C HIS A 195 -2.13 10.47 -5.22
N ALA A 196 -1.41 11.02 -6.19
CA ALA A 196 -1.00 12.43 -6.15
C ALA A 196 -2.23 13.37 -6.23
N VAL A 197 -3.18 13.10 -7.11
CA VAL A 197 -4.45 13.87 -7.18
C VAL A 197 -5.22 13.80 -5.88
N ARG A 198 -5.34 12.63 -5.28
CA ARG A 198 -5.99 12.48 -3.98
C ARG A 198 -5.34 13.39 -2.93
N ALA A 199 -3.99 13.46 -2.90
CA ALA A 199 -3.29 14.36 -2.00
C ALA A 199 -3.64 15.83 -2.27
N LEU A 200 -3.71 16.26 -3.53
CA LEU A 200 -4.07 17.63 -3.90
C LEU A 200 -5.51 17.98 -3.49
N VAL A 201 -6.46 17.09 -3.76
CA VAL A 201 -7.90 17.30 -3.48
C VAL A 201 -8.20 17.22 -1.98
N ASP A 202 -7.57 16.32 -1.28
CA ASP A 202 -7.77 16.09 0.16
C ASP A 202 -7.10 17.15 1.05
N ALA A 203 -6.13 17.91 0.53
CA ALA A 203 -5.43 18.95 1.29
C ALA A 203 -6.40 20.10 1.64
N PRO A 204 -6.70 20.34 2.93
CA PRO A 204 -7.75 21.28 3.36
C PRO A 204 -7.55 22.69 2.80
N GLY A 205 -8.40 23.10 1.83
CA GLY A 205 -8.40 24.44 1.23
C GLY A 205 -7.21 24.78 0.32
N TRP A 206 -6.24 23.88 0.15
CA TRP A 206 -4.98 24.17 -0.55
C TRP A 206 -5.19 24.53 -2.02
N LEU A 207 -5.95 23.71 -2.77
CA LEU A 207 -6.25 23.98 -4.18
C LEU A 207 -6.99 25.31 -4.38
N ALA A 208 -7.90 25.66 -3.47
CA ALA A 208 -8.70 26.88 -3.56
C ALA A 208 -7.85 28.15 -3.33
N THR A 209 -6.72 28.04 -2.65
CA THR A 209 -5.83 29.16 -2.35
C THR A 209 -4.59 29.22 -3.26
N LEU A 210 -4.44 28.23 -4.14
CA LEU A 210 -3.29 28.15 -5.04
C LEU A 210 -3.39 29.19 -6.16
N THR A 211 -2.42 30.09 -6.24
CA THR A 211 -2.35 31.17 -7.25
C THR A 211 -1.10 31.09 -8.13
N ASP A 212 -0.18 30.18 -7.84
CA ASP A 212 1.05 29.98 -8.60
C ASP A 212 0.73 29.46 -10.02
N PRO A 213 1.02 30.23 -11.09
CA PRO A 213 0.64 29.85 -12.45
C PRO A 213 1.37 28.61 -12.97
N GLU A 214 2.60 28.36 -12.50
CA GLU A 214 3.35 27.16 -12.89
C GLU A 214 2.72 25.90 -12.28
N LEU A 215 2.38 25.93 -11.01
CA LEU A 215 1.73 24.81 -10.33
C LEU A 215 0.33 24.55 -10.89
N LEU A 216 -0.42 25.59 -11.21
CA LEU A 216 -1.71 25.45 -11.88
C LEU A 216 -1.58 24.78 -13.25
N ALA A 217 -0.60 25.18 -14.06
CA ALA A 217 -0.33 24.55 -15.34
C ALA A 217 0.10 23.07 -15.19
N ARG A 218 0.80 22.72 -14.12
CA ARG A 218 1.15 21.32 -13.80
C ARG A 218 -0.07 20.51 -13.43
N ILE A 219 -1.01 21.08 -12.66
CA ILE A 219 -2.29 20.42 -12.34
C ILE A 219 -3.11 20.19 -13.61
N ASP A 220 -3.15 21.14 -14.54
CA ASP A 220 -3.86 20.95 -15.82
C ASP A 220 -3.24 19.84 -16.68
N ARG A 221 -1.91 19.74 -16.73
CA ARG A 221 -1.24 18.61 -17.41
C ARG A 221 -1.55 17.27 -16.75
N LEU A 222 -1.61 17.23 -15.42
CA LEU A 222 -1.97 16.03 -14.66
C LEU A 222 -3.43 15.59 -14.95
N LYS A 223 -4.35 16.54 -15.02
CA LYS A 223 -5.75 16.28 -15.44
C LYS A 223 -5.82 15.75 -16.88
N THR A 224 -5.02 16.31 -17.78
CA THR A 224 -4.93 15.84 -19.17
C THR A 224 -4.42 14.40 -19.24
N PHE A 225 -3.33 14.08 -18.55
CA PHE A 225 -2.80 12.71 -18.45
C PHE A 225 -3.88 11.73 -17.98
N LEU A 226 -4.59 12.03 -16.89
CA LEU A 226 -5.62 11.14 -16.34
C LEU A 226 -6.81 10.97 -17.26
N ARG A 227 -7.19 12.01 -18.02
CA ARG A 227 -8.29 11.95 -18.99
C ARG A 227 -7.95 11.10 -20.19
N GLU A 228 -6.71 11.19 -20.69
CA GLU A 228 -6.25 10.56 -21.94
C GLU A 228 -5.65 9.17 -21.72
N SER A 229 -5.34 8.79 -20.48
CA SER A 229 -4.81 7.47 -20.17
C SER A 229 -5.84 6.37 -20.43
N GLU A 230 -5.49 5.39 -21.25
CA GLU A 230 -6.32 4.20 -21.49
C GLU A 230 -6.06 3.13 -20.41
N PRO A 231 -7.11 2.56 -19.80
CA PRO A 231 -6.96 1.50 -18.80
C PRO A 231 -6.34 0.23 -19.40
N ARG A 232 -5.29 -0.28 -18.77
CA ARG A 232 -4.57 -1.47 -19.22
C ARG A 232 -5.24 -2.78 -18.80
N ASN A 233 -5.99 -2.76 -17.69
CA ASN A 233 -6.65 -3.91 -17.10
C ASN A 233 -7.91 -3.49 -16.31
N ASP A 234 -8.60 -4.46 -15.73
CA ASP A 234 -9.81 -4.22 -14.95
C ASP A 234 -9.52 -3.43 -13.66
N TYR A 235 -8.30 -3.56 -13.09
CA TYR A 235 -7.90 -2.77 -11.92
C TYR A 235 -7.87 -1.27 -12.25
N GLU A 236 -7.23 -0.87 -13.34
CA GLU A 236 -7.24 0.54 -13.77
C GLU A 236 -8.64 1.03 -14.19
N ARG A 237 -9.51 0.13 -14.73
CA ARG A 237 -10.90 0.47 -15.01
C ARG A 237 -11.68 0.82 -13.74
N VAL A 238 -11.53 0.04 -12.66
CA VAL A 238 -12.23 0.36 -11.41
C VAL A 238 -11.65 1.57 -10.67
N LEU A 239 -10.38 1.93 -10.89
CA LEU A 239 -9.79 3.18 -10.40
C LEU A 239 -10.49 4.43 -10.96
N ARG A 240 -11.23 4.32 -12.09
CA ARG A 240 -12.08 5.41 -12.61
C ARG A 240 -13.20 5.81 -11.65
N ILE A 241 -13.62 4.92 -10.75
CA ILE A 241 -14.58 5.24 -9.69
C ILE A 241 -13.98 6.29 -8.75
N GLU A 242 -12.73 6.08 -8.36
CA GLU A 242 -12.00 7.04 -7.52
C GLU A 242 -11.75 8.35 -8.25
N LEU A 243 -11.29 8.30 -9.51
CA LEU A 243 -11.08 9.48 -10.32
C LEU A 243 -12.38 10.29 -10.46
N ALA A 244 -13.52 9.63 -10.71
CA ALA A 244 -14.83 10.28 -10.78
C ALA A 244 -15.27 10.92 -9.45
N THR A 245 -14.78 10.42 -8.32
CA THR A 245 -15.04 10.99 -7.00
C THR A 245 -14.17 12.21 -6.73
N LEU A 246 -12.90 12.17 -7.13
CA LEU A 246 -11.93 13.25 -6.91
C LEU A 246 -12.06 14.39 -7.92
N LEU A 247 -12.27 14.07 -9.19
CA LEU A 247 -12.33 14.98 -10.33
C LEU A 247 -13.47 14.55 -11.28
N PRO A 248 -14.74 14.80 -10.90
CA PRO A 248 -15.91 14.29 -11.63
C PRO A 248 -15.97 14.78 -13.09
N GLU A 249 -15.35 15.91 -13.40
CA GLU A 249 -15.28 16.46 -14.76
C GLU A 249 -14.39 15.64 -15.71
N LEU A 250 -13.58 14.71 -15.21
CA LEU A 250 -12.69 13.88 -16.03
C LEU A 250 -13.29 12.52 -16.42
N VAL A 251 -14.42 12.14 -15.85
CA VAL A 251 -15.04 10.82 -16.08
C VAL A 251 -16.50 11.01 -16.44
N THR A 252 -16.91 10.48 -17.59
CA THR A 252 -18.32 10.52 -17.98
C THR A 252 -19.20 9.65 -17.07
N PRO A 253 -20.50 9.98 -16.91
CA PRO A 253 -21.40 9.14 -16.13
C PRO A 253 -21.44 7.67 -16.58
N ASP A 254 -21.35 7.42 -17.89
CA ASP A 254 -21.35 6.05 -18.44
C ASP A 254 -20.10 5.27 -18.06
N VAL A 255 -18.91 5.90 -18.12
CA VAL A 255 -17.64 5.27 -17.70
C VAL A 255 -17.67 4.98 -16.21
N ARG A 256 -18.19 5.91 -15.40
CA ARG A 256 -18.34 5.69 -13.95
C ARG A 256 -19.30 4.52 -13.66
N ALA A 257 -20.46 4.47 -14.31
CA ALA A 257 -21.43 3.40 -14.15
C ALA A 257 -20.83 2.04 -14.56
N ALA A 258 -20.21 1.97 -15.73
CA ALA A 258 -19.55 0.76 -16.22
C ALA A 258 -18.43 0.26 -15.26
N SER A 259 -17.67 1.17 -14.66
CA SER A 259 -16.64 0.82 -13.67
C SER A 259 -17.22 0.26 -12.37
N ILE A 260 -18.35 0.80 -11.92
CA ILE A 260 -19.10 0.28 -10.75
C ILE A 260 -19.69 -1.10 -11.07
N ASP A 261 -20.30 -1.29 -12.23
CA ASP A 261 -20.84 -2.58 -12.66
C ASP A 261 -19.74 -3.65 -12.79
N LEU A 262 -18.59 -3.27 -13.36
CA LEU A 262 -17.41 -4.13 -13.42
C LEU A 262 -16.96 -4.56 -12.00
N LEU A 263 -16.87 -3.62 -11.06
CA LEU A 263 -16.50 -3.92 -9.68
C LEU A 263 -17.47 -4.89 -9.02
N TRP A 264 -18.78 -4.71 -9.24
CA TRP A 264 -19.81 -5.62 -8.76
C TRP A 264 -19.73 -7.00 -9.39
N SER A 265 -19.44 -7.10 -10.70
CA SER A 265 -19.32 -8.38 -11.41
C SER A 265 -18.17 -9.25 -10.89
N LYS A 266 -17.18 -8.64 -10.22
CA LYS A 266 -16.01 -9.31 -9.63
C LYS A 266 -16.25 -9.76 -8.18
N GLN A 267 -17.41 -9.44 -7.56
CA GLN A 267 -17.73 -9.94 -6.22
C GLN A 267 -17.94 -11.44 -6.25
N ARG A 268 -17.22 -12.16 -5.40
CA ARG A 268 -17.26 -13.60 -5.30
C ARG A 268 -18.45 -14.09 -4.47
N PRO A 269 -18.84 -15.39 -4.59
CA PRO A 269 -19.96 -15.95 -3.82
C PRO A 269 -19.79 -15.85 -2.30
N ASP A 270 -18.55 -15.84 -1.79
CA ASP A 270 -18.22 -15.69 -0.37
C ASP A 270 -18.42 -14.26 0.17
N GLY A 271 -18.68 -13.30 -0.73
CA GLY A 271 -18.90 -11.88 -0.45
C GLY A 271 -17.67 -11.00 -0.63
N GLY A 272 -16.47 -11.55 -0.79
CA GLY A 272 -15.23 -10.81 -0.99
C GLY A 272 -14.90 -10.54 -2.46
N TRP A 273 -13.71 -9.95 -2.67
CA TRP A 273 -13.09 -9.72 -3.98
C TRP A 273 -11.64 -10.22 -3.95
N SER A 274 -11.12 -10.57 -5.12
CA SER A 274 -9.73 -10.99 -5.28
C SER A 274 -8.96 -10.01 -6.14
N THR A 275 -7.79 -9.55 -5.69
CA THR A 275 -6.87 -8.73 -6.49
C THR A 275 -6.53 -9.41 -7.81
N ARG A 276 -6.38 -10.75 -7.80
CA ARG A 276 -6.06 -11.56 -8.98
C ARG A 276 -7.14 -11.57 -10.05
N SER A 277 -8.38 -11.21 -9.71
CA SER A 277 -9.49 -11.15 -10.67
C SER A 277 -9.52 -9.89 -11.53
N PHE A 278 -8.62 -8.93 -11.29
CA PHE A 278 -8.62 -7.63 -11.95
C PHE A 278 -7.59 -7.48 -13.05
N SER A 279 -6.81 -8.52 -13.32
CA SER A 279 -5.90 -8.59 -14.44
C SER A 279 -5.71 -10.05 -14.88
N ASP A 280 -5.57 -10.28 -16.17
CA ASP A 280 -5.26 -11.61 -16.69
C ASP A 280 -3.84 -12.00 -16.28
N THR A 281 -3.67 -13.25 -15.86
CA THR A 281 -2.38 -13.79 -15.37
C THR A 281 -1.24 -13.63 -16.37
N GLU A 282 -1.55 -13.69 -17.64
CA GLU A 282 -0.58 -13.49 -18.74
C GLU A 282 -0.04 -12.07 -18.83
N ASN A 283 -0.80 -11.09 -18.31
CA ASN A 283 -0.42 -9.68 -18.27
C ASN A 283 0.40 -9.31 -17.03
N TRP A 284 0.50 -10.23 -16.05
CA TRP A 284 1.25 -9.96 -14.83
C TRP A 284 2.73 -9.74 -15.12
N ARG A 285 3.27 -8.67 -14.61
CA ARG A 285 4.65 -8.24 -14.78
C ARG A 285 5.25 -7.77 -13.48
N THR A 286 6.57 -7.81 -13.41
CA THR A 286 7.36 -7.21 -12.33
C THR A 286 8.65 -6.67 -12.92
N PRO A 287 9.15 -5.52 -12.45
CA PRO A 287 10.44 -4.99 -12.90
C PRO A 287 11.63 -5.87 -12.52
N MET A 288 11.42 -6.96 -11.80
CA MET A 288 12.51 -7.74 -11.24
C MET A 288 13.03 -8.85 -12.14
N SER A 289 12.20 -9.71 -12.69
CA SER A 289 12.55 -10.73 -13.66
C SER A 289 11.34 -11.59 -14.06
N ASP A 290 11.42 -12.21 -15.23
CA ASP A 290 10.45 -13.21 -15.69
C ASP A 290 10.38 -14.43 -14.75
N THR A 291 11.48 -14.77 -14.10
CA THR A 291 11.52 -15.87 -13.12
C THR A 291 10.55 -15.61 -11.96
N VAL A 292 10.52 -14.38 -11.44
CA VAL A 292 9.58 -13.99 -10.38
C VAL A 292 8.14 -14.02 -10.88
N VAL A 293 7.88 -13.53 -12.09
CA VAL A 293 6.55 -13.58 -12.72
C VAL A 293 6.08 -15.03 -12.87
N ASN A 294 6.92 -15.90 -13.38
CA ASN A 294 6.59 -17.32 -13.56
C ASN A 294 6.34 -18.02 -12.22
N LEU A 295 7.11 -17.67 -11.18
CA LEU A 295 6.86 -18.16 -9.82
C LEU A 295 5.46 -17.73 -9.34
N ILE A 296 5.12 -16.45 -9.47
CA ILE A 296 3.82 -15.92 -9.03
C ILE A 296 2.67 -16.60 -9.80
N ARG A 297 2.84 -16.78 -11.12
CA ARG A 297 1.84 -17.48 -11.96
C ARG A 297 1.67 -18.95 -11.60
N SER A 298 2.68 -19.59 -11.04
CA SER A 298 2.64 -21.00 -10.63
C SER A 298 1.98 -21.22 -9.27
N LEU A 299 1.65 -20.17 -8.52
CA LEU A 299 0.98 -20.31 -7.24
C LEU A 299 -0.47 -20.80 -7.43
N PRO A 300 -0.98 -21.67 -6.52
CA PRO A 300 -2.31 -22.27 -6.67
C PRO A 300 -3.45 -21.26 -6.85
N ASP A 301 -3.37 -20.14 -6.14
CA ASP A 301 -4.36 -19.05 -6.21
C ASP A 301 -4.26 -18.20 -7.49
N ALA A 302 -3.30 -18.45 -8.37
CA ALA A 302 -3.26 -17.85 -9.70
C ALA A 302 -4.31 -18.46 -10.66
N ALA A 303 -4.57 -19.76 -10.52
CA ALA A 303 -5.55 -20.49 -11.34
C ALA A 303 -6.97 -20.39 -10.77
N ASP A 304 -7.12 -20.40 -9.44
CA ASP A 304 -8.40 -20.26 -8.73
C ASP A 304 -8.26 -19.17 -7.64
N PRO A 305 -8.42 -17.90 -8.01
CA PRO A 305 -8.21 -16.78 -7.11
C PRO A 305 -9.18 -16.82 -5.94
N GLU A 306 -8.68 -16.81 -4.72
CA GLU A 306 -9.48 -16.61 -3.51
C GLU A 306 -9.73 -15.12 -3.26
N SER A 307 -10.80 -14.80 -2.52
CA SER A 307 -11.01 -13.43 -2.01
C SER A 307 -9.88 -13.04 -1.08
N ASP A 308 -9.40 -11.80 -1.23
CA ASP A 308 -8.36 -11.25 -0.36
C ASP A 308 -8.81 -9.98 0.35
N ALA A 309 -8.17 -9.70 1.48
CA ALA A 309 -8.58 -8.62 2.36
C ALA A 309 -8.29 -7.23 1.79
N TYR A 310 -7.22 -7.08 1.00
CA TYR A 310 -6.92 -5.81 0.37
C TYR A 310 -8.00 -5.43 -0.64
N MET A 311 -8.27 -6.31 -1.60
CA MET A 311 -9.22 -6.00 -2.67
C MET A 311 -10.65 -5.92 -2.16
N THR A 312 -11.03 -6.76 -1.19
CA THR A 312 -12.34 -6.67 -0.54
C THR A 312 -12.53 -5.31 0.15
N ALA A 313 -11.55 -4.87 0.93
CA ALA A 313 -11.59 -3.56 1.59
C ALA A 313 -11.54 -2.40 0.58
N PHE A 314 -10.72 -2.51 -0.45
CA PHE A 314 -10.59 -1.51 -1.49
C PHE A 314 -11.90 -1.35 -2.29
N ALA A 315 -12.52 -2.45 -2.69
CA ALA A 315 -13.81 -2.46 -3.38
C ALA A 315 -14.91 -1.77 -2.54
N ILE A 316 -15.01 -2.12 -1.25
CA ILE A 316 -15.93 -1.46 -0.33
C ILE A 316 -15.64 0.04 -0.26
N THR A 317 -14.37 0.44 -0.13
CA THR A 317 -13.98 1.86 -0.07
C THR A 317 -14.39 2.61 -1.33
N LEU A 318 -14.10 2.08 -2.52
CA LEU A 318 -14.48 2.70 -3.80
C LEU A 318 -16.01 2.85 -3.93
N LEU A 319 -16.76 1.80 -3.59
CA LEU A 319 -18.21 1.81 -3.66
C LEU A 319 -18.82 2.79 -2.67
N ARG A 320 -18.30 2.85 -1.44
CA ARG A 320 -18.73 3.84 -0.44
C ARG A 320 -18.46 5.28 -0.89
N GLN A 321 -17.26 5.53 -1.44
CA GLN A 321 -16.91 6.83 -2.01
C GLN A 321 -17.79 7.22 -3.21
N SER A 322 -18.24 6.24 -3.99
CA SER A 322 -19.16 6.47 -5.11
C SER A 322 -20.62 6.71 -4.68
N GLY A 323 -20.92 6.66 -3.37
CA GLY A 323 -22.24 6.91 -2.83
C GLY A 323 -23.11 5.66 -2.63
N VAL A 324 -22.56 4.44 -2.83
CA VAL A 324 -23.28 3.20 -2.47
C VAL A 324 -23.48 3.16 -0.95
N PRO A 325 -24.69 2.97 -0.43
CA PRO A 325 -24.95 2.98 1.01
C PRO A 325 -24.32 1.77 1.71
N ALA A 326 -23.98 1.92 3.00
CA ALA A 326 -23.34 0.84 3.79
C ALA A 326 -24.27 -0.38 3.98
N ASP A 327 -25.58 -0.16 3.93
CA ASP A 327 -26.61 -1.18 4.07
C ASP A 327 -26.98 -1.88 2.75
N ASP A 328 -26.34 -1.57 1.60
CA ASP A 328 -26.43 -2.39 0.40
C ASP A 328 -26.05 -3.84 0.72
N GLU A 329 -26.85 -4.80 0.30
CA GLU A 329 -26.66 -6.22 0.62
C GLU A 329 -25.27 -6.74 0.20
N ARG A 330 -24.76 -6.26 -0.92
CA ARG A 330 -23.45 -6.67 -1.45
C ARG A 330 -22.30 -6.07 -0.62
N ILE A 331 -22.47 -4.81 -0.15
CA ILE A 331 -21.54 -4.20 0.81
C ILE A 331 -21.55 -4.99 2.12
N ARG A 332 -22.73 -5.31 2.65
CA ARG A 332 -22.85 -6.10 3.90
C ARG A 332 -22.19 -7.49 3.78
N ARG A 333 -22.28 -8.15 2.62
CA ARG A 333 -21.56 -9.42 2.40
C ARG A 333 -20.04 -9.24 2.44
N GLY A 334 -19.53 -8.16 1.83
CA GLY A 334 -18.09 -7.83 1.90
C GLY A 334 -17.62 -7.49 3.33
N ILE A 335 -18.41 -6.74 4.09
CA ILE A 335 -18.17 -6.46 5.50
C ILE A 335 -18.15 -7.75 6.33
N ALA A 336 -19.14 -8.61 6.13
CA ALA A 336 -19.21 -9.91 6.82
C ALA A 336 -17.99 -10.79 6.48
N TRP A 337 -17.51 -10.75 5.24
CA TRP A 337 -16.29 -11.42 4.83
C TRP A 337 -15.08 -10.86 5.59
N LEU A 338 -14.88 -9.54 5.62
CA LEU A 338 -13.76 -8.91 6.34
C LEU A 338 -13.79 -9.30 7.82
N LYS A 339 -14.94 -9.21 8.49
CA LYS A 339 -15.05 -9.55 9.92
C LYS A 339 -14.69 -11.01 10.20
N ARG A 340 -15.06 -11.94 9.31
CA ARG A 340 -14.78 -13.37 9.44
C ARG A 340 -13.32 -13.73 9.18
N GLU A 341 -12.63 -12.97 8.32
CA GLU A 341 -11.27 -13.30 7.87
C GLU A 341 -10.16 -12.68 8.73
N GLN A 342 -10.49 -11.83 9.71
CA GLN A 342 -9.50 -11.30 10.63
C GLN A 342 -8.84 -12.42 11.43
N ARG A 343 -7.53 -12.33 11.61
CA ARG A 343 -6.74 -13.24 12.44
C ARG A 343 -6.76 -12.80 13.91
N ALA A 344 -6.55 -13.74 14.83
CA ALA A 344 -6.50 -13.49 16.28
C ALA A 344 -5.43 -12.44 16.66
N SER A 345 -4.38 -12.33 15.88
CA SER A 345 -3.35 -11.26 16.02
C SER A 345 -3.84 -9.87 15.61
N GLY A 346 -5.07 -9.70 15.14
CA GLY A 346 -5.62 -8.45 14.62
C GLY A 346 -5.37 -8.22 13.13
N ARG A 347 -4.58 -9.07 12.47
CA ARG A 347 -4.20 -8.93 11.06
C ARG A 347 -5.26 -9.48 10.11
N TRP A 348 -5.27 -8.96 8.86
CA TRP A 348 -5.91 -9.63 7.71
C TRP A 348 -4.82 -10.20 6.83
N TRP A 349 -4.58 -11.51 7.00
CA TRP A 349 -3.58 -12.21 6.19
C TRP A 349 -3.95 -12.16 4.71
N MET A 350 -2.94 -12.01 3.88
CA MET A 350 -3.07 -11.99 2.44
C MET A 350 -1.85 -12.65 1.80
N HIS A 351 -2.08 -13.53 0.82
CA HIS A 351 -1.00 -14.04 -0.02
C HIS A 351 -0.49 -12.94 -0.95
N SER A 352 0.82 -12.73 -0.97
CA SER A 352 1.40 -11.70 -1.82
C SER A 352 1.40 -12.11 -3.29
N LEU A 353 0.94 -11.22 -4.17
CA LEU A 353 1.17 -11.32 -5.61
C LEU A 353 2.59 -10.92 -6.01
N TYR A 354 3.32 -10.27 -5.11
CA TYR A 354 4.68 -9.79 -5.34
C TYR A 354 5.68 -10.72 -4.69
N ARG A 355 6.40 -11.54 -5.46
CA ARG A 355 7.39 -12.54 -5.00
C ARG A 355 6.83 -13.75 -4.27
N GLY A 356 5.53 -13.92 -4.10
CA GLY A 356 4.93 -15.05 -3.40
C GLY A 356 5.09 -15.07 -1.87
N ASN A 357 6.20 -14.56 -1.34
CA ASN A 357 6.52 -14.52 0.08
C ASN A 357 6.64 -13.10 0.67
N TYR A 358 6.17 -12.09 -0.06
CA TYR A 358 6.24 -10.70 0.39
C TYR A 358 5.14 -10.38 1.40
N HIS A 359 5.41 -10.61 2.66
CA HIS A 359 4.43 -10.58 3.75
C HIS A 359 3.94 -9.17 4.14
N PHE A 360 4.56 -8.10 3.65
CA PHE A 360 4.13 -6.72 3.94
C PHE A 360 2.77 -6.36 3.34
N THR A 361 2.27 -7.12 2.35
CA THR A 361 0.91 -6.96 1.83
C THR A 361 -0.16 -7.19 2.89
N THR A 362 0.08 -8.07 3.86
CA THR A 362 -0.78 -8.26 5.04
C THR A 362 -0.94 -6.98 5.86
N TYR A 363 0.10 -6.17 5.97
CA TYR A 363 0.02 -4.88 6.65
C TYR A 363 -0.87 -3.88 5.91
N ILE A 364 -0.68 -3.77 4.58
CA ILE A 364 -1.52 -2.91 3.73
C ILE A 364 -2.98 -3.36 3.78
N ALA A 365 -3.23 -4.67 3.67
CA ALA A 365 -4.56 -5.26 3.75
C ALA A 365 -5.24 -4.95 5.09
N THR A 366 -4.49 -5.04 6.20
CA THR A 366 -5.01 -4.69 7.53
C THR A 366 -5.38 -3.21 7.64
N ALA A 367 -4.53 -2.30 7.15
CA ALA A 367 -4.81 -0.87 7.12
C ALA A 367 -6.07 -0.56 6.30
N LYS A 368 -6.21 -1.18 5.12
CA LYS A 368 -7.38 -1.02 4.23
C LYS A 368 -8.65 -1.62 4.84
N ALA A 369 -8.58 -2.78 5.48
CA ALA A 369 -9.72 -3.40 6.14
C ALA A 369 -10.28 -2.52 7.26
N MET A 370 -9.42 -1.98 8.12
CA MET A 370 -9.81 -1.03 9.16
C MET A 370 -10.47 0.24 8.57
N GLN A 371 -9.93 0.77 7.48
CA GLN A 371 -10.49 1.91 6.78
C GLN A 371 -11.89 1.60 6.21
N ALA A 372 -12.06 0.49 5.52
CA ALA A 372 -13.33 0.08 4.93
C ALA A 372 -14.42 -0.13 6.00
N LEU A 373 -14.08 -0.81 7.10
CA LEU A 373 -15.00 -1.02 8.23
C LEU A 373 -15.40 0.32 8.89
N ALA A 374 -14.46 1.26 9.07
CA ALA A 374 -14.77 2.59 9.58
C ALA A 374 -15.72 3.37 8.66
N MET A 375 -15.51 3.33 7.34
CA MET A 375 -16.38 4.00 6.36
C MET A 375 -17.81 3.43 6.30
N CYS A 376 -18.02 2.27 6.89
CA CYS A 376 -19.33 1.61 6.98
C CYS A 376 -19.92 1.66 8.39
N ASP A 377 -19.29 2.38 9.33
CA ASP A 377 -19.68 2.46 10.76
C ASP A 377 -19.69 1.09 11.46
N GLU A 378 -18.80 0.19 11.03
CA GLU A 378 -18.76 -1.21 11.45
C GLU A 378 -17.63 -1.51 12.48
N LEU A 379 -16.92 -0.47 12.91
CA LEU A 379 -15.96 -0.61 14.02
C LEU A 379 -16.70 -0.58 15.35
N PRO A 380 -16.55 -1.61 16.21
CA PRO A 380 -17.06 -1.58 17.58
C PRO A 380 -16.55 -0.37 18.36
N THR A 381 -17.37 0.16 19.25
CA THR A 381 -16.96 1.19 20.21
C THR A 381 -15.90 0.62 21.17
N LEU A 382 -14.78 1.35 21.33
CA LEU A 382 -13.62 0.93 22.12
C LEU A 382 -13.71 1.36 23.60
#